data_e8600a35df4c4d889a5e6323ec1f97da
#
_entry.id   e8600a35df4c4d889a5e6323ec1f97da
#
_cell.length_a   1.000
_cell.length_b   1.000
_cell.length_c   1.000
_cell.angle_alpha   90.00
_cell.angle_beta   90.00
_cell.angle_gamma   90.00
#
_symmetry.space_group_name_H-M   'P 1'
#
loop_
_entity.id
_entity.type
_entity.pdbx_description
1 polymer ?
#
loop_
_entity_poly.entity_id
_entity_poly.type
_entity_poly.pdbx_seq_one_letter_code
_entity_poly.pdbx_strand_id
1 'polypeptide(L)'
;MSVLSMRTTRGGLALALICSSLTIARAQTATTRIVSAANTFLSTLDQKQRQNVLFAFDDEKQRTRWSNLPTSLVLRAGVNLKEMSAAQRSAALALVSSALSRRGFEKVEQIMEGDEVLKIKEGNNSIFGKDLYYISILGKPSEKDPWMLQFGGHHLALNITIAGERGVLTPTLTGVQPALYSMDGKTVRPLGQESDKALALLNALDDTQRKQAILSYRLADLVLGPGQDGKTIEPEGLKASAMNERQRAMLLDLISEWADIIHESAATVRMTELKADINETWFAWSGPTTATPGNSITAYYRVQGPHVVIEYAPQRLGGDPSMHVHTMYRDPTNDYGRRLTAK
;
A
#
# COMPACT_ATOMS: atom_id res chain seq x y z
N MET A 1 82.86 -58.21 7.34
CA MET A 1 81.79 -58.03 6.31
C MET A 1 80.51 -57.70 7.07
N SER A 2 80.14 -56.41 6.99
CA SER A 2 79.05 -55.83 7.80
C SER A 2 77.79 -55.72 6.91
N VAL A 3 76.68 -56.27 7.35
CA VAL A 3 75.40 -56.19 6.65
C VAL A 3 74.57 -55.10 7.31
N LEU A 4 74.28 -54.06 6.53
CA LEU A 4 73.48 -52.92 6.93
C LEU A 4 71.98 -53.26 6.80
N SER A 5 71.22 -53.14 7.87
CA SER A 5 69.78 -53.36 7.93
C SER A 5 69.07 -52.00 7.69
N MET A 6 68.29 -51.92 6.63
CA MET A 6 67.47 -50.78 6.27
C MET A 6 66.06 -50.86 6.94
N ARG A 7 65.77 -49.99 7.88
CA ARG A 7 64.45 -49.86 8.48
C ARG A 7 63.62 -48.87 7.62
N THR A 8 62.53 -49.35 7.03
CA THR A 8 61.51 -48.54 6.34
C THR A 8 60.48 -48.06 7.36
N THR A 9 60.42 -46.73 7.57
CA THR A 9 59.37 -46.05 8.32
C THR A 9 58.20 -45.81 7.39
N ARG A 10 57.06 -46.44 7.68
CA ARG A 10 55.76 -46.10 7.03
C ARG A 10 55.15 -44.90 7.75
N GLY A 11 55.16 -43.72 7.09
CA GLY A 11 54.40 -42.53 7.50
C GLY A 11 52.97 -42.70 7.09
N GLY A 12 52.06 -42.84 8.05
CA GLY A 12 50.61 -42.77 7.79
C GLY A 12 50.14 -41.33 7.67
N LEU A 13 49.66 -40.97 6.50
CA LEU A 13 49.02 -39.68 6.26
C LEU A 13 47.56 -39.77 6.73
N ALA A 14 47.23 -39.18 7.87
CA ALA A 14 45.85 -39.03 8.34
C ALA A 14 45.18 -37.86 7.59
N LEU A 15 44.29 -38.19 6.67
CA LEU A 15 43.47 -37.23 5.95
C LEU A 15 42.28 -36.80 6.86
N ALA A 16 42.35 -35.64 7.51
CA ALA A 16 41.25 -35.08 8.27
C ALA A 16 40.21 -34.49 7.29
N LEU A 17 39.09 -35.20 7.11
CA LEU A 17 37.91 -34.64 6.41
C LEU A 17 37.29 -33.59 7.31
N ILE A 18 37.47 -32.29 6.98
CA ILE A 18 36.73 -31.20 7.54
C ILE A 18 35.37 -31.15 6.81
N CYS A 19 34.32 -31.74 7.41
CA CYS A 19 32.95 -31.55 7.00
C CYS A 19 32.52 -30.12 7.34
N SER A 20 32.69 -29.17 6.39
CA SER A 20 32.09 -27.86 6.49
C SER A 20 30.58 -28.00 6.26
N SER A 21 29.80 -28.03 7.35
CA SER A 21 28.35 -27.90 7.30
C SER A 21 27.99 -26.49 6.83
N LEU A 22 27.75 -26.34 5.53
CA LEU A 22 27.09 -25.16 4.97
C LEU A 22 25.65 -25.10 5.52
N THR A 23 25.46 -24.39 6.60
CA THR A 23 24.12 -23.93 7.01
C THR A 23 23.62 -22.99 5.94
N ILE A 24 22.80 -23.48 5.00
CA ILE A 24 22.02 -22.63 4.10
C ILE A 24 21.03 -21.87 5.00
N ALA A 25 21.38 -20.63 5.31
CA ALA A 25 20.42 -19.72 5.95
C ALA A 25 19.23 -19.57 5.01
N ARG A 26 18.12 -20.20 5.37
CA ARG A 26 16.86 -20.06 4.61
C ARG A 26 16.45 -18.60 4.70
N ALA A 27 16.31 -17.93 3.55
CA ALA A 27 15.85 -16.54 3.51
C ALA A 27 14.52 -16.44 4.26
N GLN A 28 14.44 -15.50 5.20
CA GLN A 28 13.23 -15.27 6.00
C GLN A 28 12.11 -14.81 5.09
N THR A 29 10.91 -15.43 5.19
CA THR A 29 9.76 -15.03 4.36
C THR A 29 9.27 -13.63 4.71
N ALA A 30 8.48 -13.01 3.83
CA ALA A 30 7.88 -11.71 4.10
C ALA A 30 7.03 -11.79 5.39
N THR A 31 6.19 -12.81 5.52
CA THR A 31 5.34 -13.02 6.70
C THR A 31 6.14 -13.15 7.99
N THR A 32 7.22 -13.93 8.01
CA THR A 32 8.07 -14.06 9.19
C THR A 32 8.67 -12.71 9.60
N ARG A 33 9.13 -11.90 8.63
CA ARG A 33 9.64 -10.54 8.91
C ARG A 33 8.57 -9.63 9.49
N ILE A 34 7.35 -9.63 8.92
CA ILE A 34 6.23 -8.80 9.38
C ILE A 34 5.81 -9.20 10.80
N VAL A 35 5.68 -10.51 11.08
CA VAL A 35 5.34 -11.02 12.42
C VAL A 35 6.42 -10.67 13.45
N SER A 36 7.69 -10.78 13.08
CA SER A 36 8.79 -10.37 13.94
C SER A 36 8.75 -8.88 14.26
N ALA A 37 8.53 -8.03 13.25
CA ALA A 37 8.39 -6.58 13.44
C ALA A 37 7.16 -6.23 14.30
N ALA A 38 6.03 -6.93 14.12
CA ALA A 38 4.83 -6.74 14.94
C ALA A 38 5.10 -7.10 16.42
N ASN A 39 5.75 -8.21 16.68
CA ASN A 39 6.11 -8.62 18.04
C ASN A 39 7.11 -7.65 18.67
N THR A 40 8.10 -7.17 17.90
CA THR A 40 9.05 -6.15 18.35
C THR A 40 8.30 -4.86 18.73
N PHE A 41 7.42 -4.34 17.87
CA PHE A 41 6.60 -3.17 18.18
C PHE A 41 5.78 -3.38 19.45
N LEU A 42 5.03 -4.48 19.54
CA LEU A 42 4.21 -4.80 20.70
C LEU A 42 5.02 -4.90 22.00
N SER A 43 6.28 -5.35 21.95
CA SER A 43 7.16 -5.43 23.13
C SER A 43 7.60 -4.08 23.67
N THR A 44 7.56 -3.01 22.86
CA THR A 44 7.90 -1.65 23.27
C THR A 44 6.77 -0.93 24.00
N LEU A 45 5.54 -1.42 23.91
CA LEU A 45 4.35 -0.77 24.43
C LEU A 45 4.12 -1.05 25.90
N ASP A 46 3.68 -0.04 26.65
CA ASP A 46 3.16 -0.22 27.99
C ASP A 46 1.79 -0.95 27.96
N GLN A 47 1.27 -1.31 29.14
CA GLN A 47 0.04 -2.06 29.28
C GLN A 47 -1.17 -1.32 28.65
N LYS A 48 -1.28 -0.01 28.87
CA LYS A 48 -2.37 0.82 28.34
C LYS A 48 -2.31 0.93 26.82
N GLN A 49 -1.13 1.21 26.28
CA GLN A 49 -0.91 1.27 24.83
C GLN A 49 -1.20 -0.07 24.19
N ARG A 50 -0.79 -1.18 24.84
CA ARG A 50 -1.04 -2.52 24.35
C ARG A 50 -2.53 -2.89 24.30
N GLN A 51 -3.31 -2.44 25.27
CA GLN A 51 -4.76 -2.58 25.26
C GLN A 51 -5.43 -1.75 24.16
N ASN A 52 -4.90 -0.56 23.88
CA ASN A 52 -5.44 0.33 22.85
C ASN A 52 -5.12 -0.10 21.42
N VAL A 53 -4.00 -0.81 21.20
CA VAL A 53 -3.55 -1.20 19.86
C VAL A 53 -4.16 -2.52 19.37
N LEU A 54 -4.58 -3.40 20.30
CA LEU A 54 -5.06 -4.76 19.99
C LEU A 54 -6.58 -4.84 19.98
N PHE A 55 -7.12 -5.39 18.90
CA PHE A 55 -8.56 -5.63 18.71
C PHE A 55 -8.79 -7.09 18.34
N ALA A 56 -10.04 -7.57 18.51
CA ALA A 56 -10.43 -8.86 17.98
C ALA A 56 -10.32 -8.86 16.43
N PHE A 57 -9.96 -9.99 15.84
CA PHE A 57 -9.82 -10.08 14.39
C PHE A 57 -11.14 -9.83 13.65
N ASP A 58 -12.26 -10.21 14.26
CA ASP A 58 -13.62 -10.07 13.77
C ASP A 58 -14.32 -8.78 14.26
N ASP A 59 -13.57 -7.81 14.82
CA ASP A 59 -14.12 -6.49 15.17
C ASP A 59 -14.41 -5.68 13.90
N GLU A 60 -15.59 -5.87 13.32
CA GLU A 60 -16.06 -5.17 12.12
C GLU A 60 -16.10 -3.65 12.31
N LYS A 61 -16.40 -3.17 13.52
CA LYS A 61 -16.44 -1.74 13.82
C LYS A 61 -15.04 -1.13 13.75
N GLN A 62 -14.03 -1.82 14.25
CA GLN A 62 -12.64 -1.37 14.15
C GLN A 62 -12.14 -1.51 12.70
N ARG A 63 -12.46 -2.62 12.05
CA ARG A 63 -12.03 -2.90 10.66
C ARG A 63 -12.44 -1.79 9.69
N THR A 64 -13.63 -1.24 9.84
CA THR A 64 -14.18 -0.18 8.98
C THR A 64 -13.93 1.24 9.51
N ARG A 65 -13.20 1.39 10.64
CA ARG A 65 -12.90 2.69 11.26
C ARG A 65 -11.70 3.36 10.63
N TRP A 66 -11.83 3.78 9.39
CA TRP A 66 -10.84 4.56 8.68
C TRP A 66 -11.53 5.65 7.84
N SER A 67 -10.79 6.68 7.44
CA SER A 67 -11.32 7.79 6.65
C SER A 67 -10.18 8.58 6.00
N ASN A 68 -10.50 9.38 4.98
CA ASN A 68 -9.63 10.39 4.38
C ASN A 68 -9.59 11.70 5.16
N LEU A 69 -10.55 11.90 6.07
CA LEU A 69 -10.65 13.14 6.84
C LEU A 69 -9.64 13.21 8.00
N PRO A 70 -9.30 14.41 8.48
CA PRO A 70 -8.48 14.60 9.68
C PRO A 70 -8.98 13.79 10.86
N THR A 71 -8.06 13.33 11.69
CA THR A 71 -8.35 12.45 12.84
C THR A 71 -9.15 13.16 13.95
N SER A 72 -9.17 14.49 13.96
CA SER A 72 -10.03 15.30 14.83
C SER A 72 -11.49 15.31 14.39
N LEU A 73 -11.78 15.11 13.09
CA LEU A 73 -13.14 15.05 12.55
C LEU A 73 -13.71 13.63 12.56
N VAL A 74 -12.86 12.64 12.25
CA VAL A 74 -13.21 11.22 12.32
C VAL A 74 -12.19 10.52 13.19
N LEU A 75 -12.59 10.19 14.42
CA LEU A 75 -11.71 9.57 15.40
C LEU A 75 -11.22 8.20 14.93
N ARG A 76 -9.91 7.99 15.03
CA ARG A 76 -9.27 6.69 14.84
C ARG A 76 -9.16 5.98 16.20
N ALA A 77 -9.01 4.66 16.15
CA ALA A 77 -8.59 3.89 17.32
C ALA A 77 -7.19 3.29 17.08
N GLY A 78 -6.61 2.73 18.10
CA GLY A 78 -5.21 2.32 18.10
C GLY A 78 -4.35 3.25 18.92
N VAL A 79 -3.04 3.23 18.69
CA VAL A 79 -2.07 4.12 19.34
C VAL A 79 -1.60 5.16 18.33
N ASN A 80 -1.65 6.43 18.76
CA ASN A 80 -1.22 7.57 17.96
C ASN A 80 0.31 7.73 18.00
N LEU A 81 0.96 8.00 16.89
CA LEU A 81 2.40 8.23 16.82
C LEU A 81 2.85 9.40 17.74
N LYS A 82 1.99 10.40 17.94
CA LYS A 82 2.25 11.54 18.85
C LYS A 82 2.43 11.10 20.30
N GLU A 83 1.76 10.02 20.72
CA GLU A 83 1.79 9.47 22.08
C GLU A 83 2.94 8.47 22.30
N MET A 84 3.72 8.19 21.26
CA MET A 84 4.81 7.23 21.29
C MET A 84 6.15 7.89 21.61
N SER A 85 6.99 7.19 22.37
CA SER A 85 8.42 7.50 22.46
C SER A 85 9.10 7.34 21.09
N ALA A 86 10.31 7.89 20.93
CA ALA A 86 11.07 7.74 19.69
C ALA A 86 11.32 6.26 19.33
N ALA A 87 11.61 5.41 20.30
CA ALA A 87 11.82 3.97 20.10
C ALA A 87 10.52 3.26 19.67
N GLN A 88 9.39 3.57 20.29
CA GLN A 88 8.08 3.04 19.94
C GLN A 88 7.67 3.45 18.53
N ARG A 89 7.85 4.72 18.18
CA ARG A 89 7.58 5.26 16.84
C ARG A 89 8.43 4.58 15.76
N SER A 90 9.72 4.41 16.02
CA SER A 90 10.62 3.69 15.12
C SER A 90 10.17 2.24 14.90
N ALA A 91 9.78 1.53 15.98
CA ALA A 91 9.28 0.16 15.87
C ALA A 91 7.93 0.08 15.14
N ALA A 92 7.02 1.05 15.33
CA ALA A 92 5.75 1.13 14.61
C ALA A 92 5.98 1.32 13.10
N LEU A 93 6.83 2.27 12.71
CA LEU A 93 7.16 2.52 11.30
C LEU A 93 7.93 1.36 10.67
N ALA A 94 8.80 0.67 11.43
CA ALA A 94 9.47 -0.55 10.97
C ALA A 94 8.47 -1.68 10.70
N LEU A 95 7.41 -1.82 11.52
CA LEU A 95 6.32 -2.74 11.24
C LEU A 95 5.59 -2.39 9.94
N VAL A 96 5.19 -1.13 9.77
CA VAL A 96 4.52 -0.67 8.54
C VAL A 96 5.41 -0.91 7.32
N SER A 97 6.69 -0.53 7.39
CA SER A 97 7.68 -0.75 6.32
C SER A 97 7.83 -2.23 5.96
N SER A 98 7.83 -3.14 6.96
CA SER A 98 7.98 -4.59 6.71
C SER A 98 6.80 -5.18 5.93
N ALA A 99 5.60 -4.58 6.03
CA ALA A 99 4.38 -5.03 5.35
C ALA A 99 4.22 -4.44 3.95
N LEU A 100 5.04 -3.47 3.58
CA LEU A 100 4.98 -2.74 2.30
C LEU A 100 6.20 -3.03 1.42
N SER A 101 6.08 -2.73 0.14
CA SER A 101 7.24 -2.59 -0.74
C SER A 101 8.03 -1.33 -0.38
N ARG A 102 9.28 -1.23 -0.83
CA ARG A 102 10.08 -0.01 -0.64
C ARG A 102 9.37 1.23 -1.16
N ARG A 103 8.82 1.17 -2.40
CA ARG A 103 8.05 2.28 -2.99
C ARG A 103 6.75 2.56 -2.23
N GLY A 104 6.08 1.52 -1.74
CA GLY A 104 4.89 1.66 -0.92
C GLY A 104 5.17 2.40 0.38
N PHE A 105 6.25 2.08 1.06
CA PHE A 105 6.64 2.77 2.28
C PHE A 105 7.10 4.22 2.02
N GLU A 106 7.90 4.46 0.96
CA GLU A 106 8.27 5.82 0.52
C GLU A 106 7.03 6.68 0.24
N LYS A 107 5.99 6.12 -0.39
CA LYS A 107 4.70 6.81 -0.62
C LYS A 107 4.00 7.17 0.71
N VAL A 108 4.00 6.26 1.67
CA VAL A 108 3.47 6.51 3.02
C VAL A 108 4.19 7.68 3.69
N GLU A 109 5.53 7.66 3.68
CA GLU A 109 6.33 8.74 4.27
C GLU A 109 6.06 10.09 3.57
N GLN A 110 5.97 10.10 2.24
CA GLN A 110 5.63 11.29 1.48
C GLN A 110 4.23 11.83 1.78
N ILE A 111 3.23 10.97 1.97
CA ILE A 111 1.87 11.40 2.36
C ILE A 111 1.90 12.02 3.77
N MET A 112 2.59 11.38 4.72
CA MET A 112 2.75 11.90 6.08
C MET A 112 3.50 13.23 6.10
N GLU A 113 4.53 13.39 5.28
CA GLU A 113 5.27 14.66 5.16
C GLU A 113 4.43 15.75 4.49
N GLY A 114 3.60 15.40 3.50
CA GLY A 114 2.62 16.32 2.91
C GLY A 114 1.66 16.87 3.98
N ASP A 115 1.24 16.04 4.92
CA ASP A 115 0.39 16.45 6.04
C ASP A 115 1.14 17.36 7.05
N GLU A 116 2.46 17.16 7.20
CA GLU A 116 3.33 18.07 7.98
C GLU A 116 3.48 19.43 7.29
N VAL A 117 3.64 19.45 5.96
CA VAL A 117 3.67 20.69 5.17
C VAL A 117 2.34 21.43 5.30
N LEU A 118 1.21 20.71 5.25
CA LEU A 118 -0.12 21.28 5.44
C LEU A 118 -0.27 21.88 6.83
N LYS A 119 0.18 21.18 7.87
CA LYS A 119 0.20 21.71 9.25
C LYS A 119 0.92 23.04 9.36
N ILE A 120 2.11 23.15 8.75
CA ILE A 120 2.91 24.38 8.76
C ILE A 120 2.18 25.50 8.01
N LYS A 121 1.62 25.19 6.83
CA LYS A 121 0.91 26.16 5.99
C LYS A 121 -0.36 26.69 6.65
N GLU A 122 -1.15 25.82 7.27
CA GLU A 122 -2.43 26.17 7.90
C GLU A 122 -2.26 26.63 9.37
N GLY A 123 -1.08 26.50 9.95
CA GLY A 123 -0.80 26.84 11.35
C GLY A 123 -1.58 26.00 12.37
N ASN A 124 -2.01 24.79 12.00
CA ASN A 124 -2.90 23.96 12.81
C ASN A 124 -2.32 22.59 13.14
N ASN A 125 -1.64 22.50 14.28
CA ASN A 125 -0.99 21.28 14.77
C ASN A 125 -1.91 20.31 15.51
N SER A 126 -3.19 20.62 15.67
CA SER A 126 -4.19 19.73 16.26
C SER A 126 -4.98 18.95 15.21
N ILE A 127 -4.95 19.39 13.96
CA ILE A 127 -5.70 18.82 12.84
C ILE A 127 -4.78 18.06 11.88
N PHE A 128 -3.59 18.62 11.59
CA PHE A 128 -2.66 18.12 10.59
C PHE A 128 -1.30 17.79 11.19
N GLY A 129 -0.55 16.92 10.56
CA GLY A 129 0.83 16.60 10.87
C GLY A 129 1.14 15.11 10.89
N LYS A 130 2.38 14.77 10.55
CA LYS A 130 2.88 13.39 10.46
C LYS A 130 2.83 12.60 11.76
N ASP A 131 2.62 13.24 12.88
CA ASP A 131 2.46 12.59 14.19
C ASP A 131 1.03 12.16 14.49
N LEU A 132 0.03 12.61 13.69
CA LEU A 132 -1.38 12.30 13.88
C LEU A 132 -1.81 11.04 13.10
N TYR A 133 -0.93 10.04 13.02
CA TYR A 133 -1.20 8.74 12.43
C TYR A 133 -1.33 7.68 13.51
N TYR A 134 -2.21 6.73 13.29
CA TYR A 134 -2.59 5.68 14.24
C TYR A 134 -2.21 4.32 13.69
N ILE A 135 -1.81 3.44 14.59
CA ILE A 135 -1.57 2.02 14.30
C ILE A 135 -2.47 1.16 15.18
N SER A 136 -3.08 0.13 14.58
CA SER A 136 -3.85 -0.91 15.28
C SER A 136 -3.60 -2.27 14.66
N ILE A 137 -3.79 -3.31 15.47
CA ILE A 137 -3.62 -4.70 15.09
C ILE A 137 -4.90 -5.44 15.45
N LEU A 138 -5.54 -6.06 14.47
CA LEU A 138 -6.71 -6.90 14.67
C LEU A 138 -6.29 -8.38 14.61
N GLY A 139 -6.59 -9.12 15.64
CA GLY A 139 -6.11 -10.48 15.83
C GLY A 139 -4.72 -10.52 16.47
N LYS A 140 -4.06 -11.67 16.39
CA LYS A 140 -2.72 -11.90 16.94
C LYS A 140 -1.73 -12.07 15.79
N PRO A 141 -0.62 -11.33 15.72
CA PRO A 141 0.42 -11.56 14.73
C PRO A 141 0.83 -13.03 14.70
N SER A 142 0.65 -13.68 13.55
CA SER A 142 0.84 -15.11 13.34
C SER A 142 1.38 -15.38 11.94
N GLU A 143 2.24 -16.38 11.81
CA GLU A 143 2.71 -16.86 10.51
C GLU A 143 1.69 -17.76 9.80
N LYS A 144 0.61 -18.16 10.47
CA LYS A 144 -0.37 -19.12 9.96
C LYS A 144 -1.79 -18.56 9.96
N ASP A 145 -2.21 -18.02 11.11
CA ASP A 145 -3.57 -17.53 11.32
C ASP A 145 -3.73 -16.11 10.76
N PRO A 146 -4.93 -15.75 10.28
CA PRO A 146 -5.17 -14.42 9.75
C PRO A 146 -5.14 -13.35 10.86
N TRP A 147 -4.51 -12.24 10.54
CA TRP A 147 -4.52 -11.03 11.35
C TRP A 147 -4.41 -9.80 10.43
N MET A 148 -4.68 -8.61 10.96
CA MET A 148 -4.67 -7.38 10.18
C MET A 148 -3.83 -6.31 10.87
N LEU A 149 -3.04 -5.61 10.09
CA LEU A 149 -2.40 -4.35 10.44
C LEU A 149 -3.20 -3.20 9.83
N GLN A 150 -3.62 -2.24 10.63
CA GLN A 150 -4.16 -0.97 10.16
C GLN A 150 -3.17 0.15 10.51
N PHE A 151 -2.91 1.01 9.53
CA PHE A 151 -2.12 2.23 9.72
C PHE A 151 -2.74 3.37 8.91
N GLY A 152 -2.95 4.52 9.54
CA GLY A 152 -3.53 5.65 8.83
C GLY A 152 -3.79 6.87 9.69
N GLY A 153 -4.18 7.93 9.02
CA GLY A 153 -4.49 9.23 9.60
C GLY A 153 -5.28 10.07 8.63
N HIS A 154 -4.92 11.33 8.47
CA HIS A 154 -5.41 12.17 7.39
C HIS A 154 -4.78 11.70 6.07
N HIS A 155 -5.57 11.56 5.01
CA HIS A 155 -5.15 11.15 3.67
C HIS A 155 -4.52 9.74 3.52
N LEU A 156 -4.52 8.92 4.56
CA LEU A 156 -4.00 7.55 4.49
C LEU A 156 -4.84 6.58 5.30
N ALA A 157 -5.20 5.46 4.67
CA ALA A 157 -5.74 4.29 5.36
C ALA A 157 -5.23 3.02 4.70
N LEU A 158 -4.33 2.33 5.39
CA LEU A 158 -3.83 1.01 5.01
C LEU A 158 -4.53 -0.05 5.85
N ASN A 159 -5.19 -1.00 5.20
CA ASN A 159 -5.81 -2.17 5.81
C ASN A 159 -5.12 -3.41 5.25
N ILE A 160 -4.14 -3.93 5.97
CA ILE A 160 -3.27 -5.02 5.49
C ILE A 160 -3.63 -6.29 6.23
N THR A 161 -4.32 -7.22 5.55
CA THR A 161 -4.60 -8.57 6.09
C THR A 161 -3.50 -9.53 5.68
N ILE A 162 -2.98 -10.28 6.64
CA ILE A 162 -1.93 -11.28 6.46
C ILE A 162 -2.50 -12.63 6.91
N ALA A 163 -2.37 -13.65 6.06
CA ALA A 163 -2.82 -15.02 6.35
C ALA A 163 -1.87 -16.04 5.72
N GLY A 164 -0.98 -16.61 6.50
CA GLY A 164 0.14 -17.40 5.99
C GLY A 164 1.02 -16.53 5.09
N GLU A 165 1.44 -17.05 3.95
CA GLU A 165 2.24 -16.32 2.96
C GLU A 165 1.43 -15.36 2.07
N ARG A 166 0.13 -15.20 2.33
CA ARG A 166 -0.76 -14.34 1.55
C ARG A 166 -0.97 -13.00 2.24
N GLY A 167 -1.02 -11.94 1.45
CA GLY A 167 -1.29 -10.58 1.90
C GLY A 167 -2.34 -9.90 1.04
N VAL A 168 -3.23 -9.12 1.64
CA VAL A 168 -4.23 -8.29 0.98
C VAL A 168 -4.18 -6.88 1.52
N LEU A 169 -4.13 -5.90 0.63
CA LEU A 169 -4.05 -4.47 0.95
C LEU A 169 -5.35 -3.72 0.56
N THR A 170 -6.48 -4.34 0.59
CA THR A 170 -7.74 -3.68 0.27
C THR A 170 -8.74 -3.77 1.42
N PRO A 171 -9.53 -2.71 1.66
CA PRO A 171 -9.50 -1.42 1.00
C PRO A 171 -8.31 -0.55 1.42
N THR A 172 -7.78 0.26 0.50
CA THR A 172 -6.73 1.22 0.80
C THR A 172 -7.11 2.60 0.27
N LEU A 173 -6.94 3.61 1.09
CA LEU A 173 -7.06 5.01 0.69
C LEU A 173 -5.68 5.65 0.76
N THR A 174 -5.31 6.33 -0.32
CA THR A 174 -4.19 7.27 -0.34
C THR A 174 -4.69 8.63 -0.83
N GLY A 175 -4.24 9.68 -0.20
CA GLY A 175 -4.56 11.06 -0.58
C GLY A 175 -3.40 11.96 -0.26
N VAL A 176 -3.48 13.20 -0.69
CA VAL A 176 -2.43 14.17 -0.39
C VAL A 176 -2.94 15.59 -0.56
N GLN A 177 -2.53 16.46 0.36
CA GLN A 177 -2.65 17.91 0.30
C GLN A 177 -1.48 18.52 1.09
N PRO A 178 -0.62 19.32 0.43
CA PRO A 178 -0.61 19.63 -1.00
C PRO A 178 -0.09 18.46 -1.84
N ALA A 179 -0.61 18.30 -3.07
CA ALA A 179 -0.18 17.23 -3.99
C ALA A 179 1.21 17.46 -4.60
N LEU A 180 1.75 18.65 -4.38
CA LEU A 180 3.08 19.07 -4.81
C LEU A 180 3.71 19.92 -3.71
N TYR A 181 4.90 19.53 -3.24
CA TYR A 181 5.65 20.27 -2.23
C TYR A 181 7.16 20.07 -2.41
N SER A 182 7.97 20.82 -1.66
CA SER A 182 9.42 20.67 -1.63
C SER A 182 9.86 20.03 -0.31
N MET A 183 10.72 19.03 -0.39
CA MET A 183 11.38 18.39 0.75
C MET A 183 12.87 18.22 0.41
N ASP A 184 13.75 18.71 1.28
CA ASP A 184 15.21 18.67 1.08
C ASP A 184 15.66 19.21 -0.29
N GLY A 185 15.01 20.30 -0.75
CA GLY A 185 15.31 20.94 -2.05
C GLY A 185 14.81 20.15 -3.27
N LYS A 186 14.10 19.04 -3.08
CA LYS A 186 13.52 18.23 -4.16
C LYS A 186 12.02 18.42 -4.22
N THR A 187 11.49 18.44 -5.44
CA THR A 187 10.06 18.42 -5.68
C THR A 187 9.50 17.02 -5.40
N VAL A 188 8.47 16.93 -4.57
CA VAL A 188 7.79 15.70 -4.20
C VAL A 188 6.33 15.76 -4.69
N ARG A 189 5.91 14.69 -5.36
CA ARG A 189 4.54 14.47 -5.85
C ARG A 189 4.11 13.05 -5.43
N PRO A 190 3.55 12.84 -4.23
CA PRO A 190 3.28 11.50 -3.70
C PRO A 190 2.38 10.64 -4.59
N LEU A 191 1.42 11.26 -5.29
CA LEU A 191 0.49 10.62 -6.24
C LEU A 191 0.73 11.10 -7.68
N GLY A 192 1.96 11.49 -8.00
CA GLY A 192 2.30 12.01 -9.33
C GLY A 192 2.23 10.95 -10.42
N GLN A 193 2.65 9.72 -10.15
CA GLN A 193 2.64 8.62 -11.12
C GLN A 193 1.20 8.20 -11.46
N GLU A 194 0.31 8.16 -10.48
CA GLU A 194 -1.12 7.88 -10.65
C GLU A 194 -1.78 8.89 -11.59
N SER A 195 -1.41 10.16 -11.44
CA SER A 195 -1.87 11.25 -12.31
C SER A 195 -1.31 11.13 -13.73
N ASP A 196 0.02 11.00 -13.83
CA ASP A 196 0.73 11.07 -15.12
C ASP A 196 0.46 9.84 -15.99
N LYS A 197 0.43 8.64 -15.40
CA LYS A 197 0.12 7.39 -16.11
C LYS A 197 -1.31 7.34 -16.61
N ALA A 198 -2.28 7.81 -15.82
CA ALA A 198 -3.67 7.86 -16.24
C ALA A 198 -3.89 8.82 -17.43
N LEU A 199 -3.27 10.01 -17.39
CA LEU A 199 -3.31 10.95 -18.50
C LEU A 199 -2.61 10.41 -19.75
N ALA A 200 -1.46 9.75 -19.56
CA ALA A 200 -0.74 9.10 -20.66
C ALA A 200 -1.57 7.99 -21.32
N LEU A 201 -2.28 7.17 -20.52
CA LEU A 201 -3.19 6.15 -21.04
C LEU A 201 -4.33 6.80 -21.84
N LEU A 202 -5.01 7.81 -21.29
CA LEU A 202 -6.07 8.53 -21.98
C LEU A 202 -5.59 9.11 -23.34
N ASN A 203 -4.37 9.67 -23.38
CA ASN A 203 -3.77 10.23 -24.58
C ASN A 203 -3.32 9.19 -25.61
N ALA A 204 -3.12 7.93 -25.18
CA ALA A 204 -2.79 6.81 -26.06
C ALA A 204 -4.02 6.17 -26.71
N LEU A 205 -5.23 6.53 -26.30
CA LEU A 205 -6.48 6.06 -26.90
C LEU A 205 -6.74 6.79 -28.21
N ASP A 206 -7.30 6.07 -29.20
CA ASP A 206 -7.86 6.70 -30.40
C ASP A 206 -9.16 7.47 -30.09
N ASP A 207 -9.68 8.21 -31.07
CA ASP A 207 -10.87 9.04 -30.89
C ASP A 207 -12.12 8.25 -30.50
N THR A 208 -12.28 7.03 -31.01
CA THR A 208 -13.41 6.15 -30.69
C THR A 208 -13.30 5.59 -29.28
N GLN A 209 -12.14 5.11 -28.92
CA GLN A 209 -11.83 4.63 -27.58
C GLN A 209 -11.95 5.75 -26.53
N ARG A 210 -11.46 6.95 -26.86
CA ARG A 210 -11.54 8.12 -25.98
C ARG A 210 -12.98 8.55 -25.71
N LYS A 211 -13.84 8.53 -26.73
CA LYS A 211 -15.29 8.80 -26.58
C LYS A 211 -15.97 7.79 -25.67
N GLN A 212 -15.57 6.53 -25.69
CA GLN A 212 -16.08 5.51 -24.78
C GLN A 212 -15.54 5.69 -23.34
N ALA A 213 -14.26 6.01 -23.19
CA ALA A 213 -13.63 6.19 -21.89
C ALA A 213 -14.17 7.40 -21.12
N ILE A 214 -14.50 8.50 -21.81
CA ILE A 214 -14.94 9.75 -21.19
C ILE A 214 -16.44 9.70 -20.88
N LEU A 215 -16.76 9.76 -19.58
CA LEU A 215 -18.13 9.80 -19.09
C LEU A 215 -18.82 11.12 -19.48
N SER A 216 -20.13 11.07 -19.77
CA SER A 216 -20.95 12.23 -20.10
C SER A 216 -21.29 13.12 -18.90
N TYR A 217 -20.93 12.70 -17.70
CA TYR A 217 -21.22 13.42 -16.44
C TYR A 217 -19.96 13.62 -15.60
N ARG A 218 -20.05 14.50 -14.60
CA ARG A 218 -18.97 14.83 -13.70
C ARG A 218 -19.04 14.04 -12.41
N LEU A 219 -17.92 13.46 -12.00
CA LEU A 219 -17.70 12.91 -10.67
C LEU A 219 -16.78 13.86 -9.91
N ALA A 220 -17.22 14.26 -8.73
CA ALA A 220 -16.53 15.26 -7.91
C ALA A 220 -15.75 14.67 -6.75
N ASP A 221 -16.00 13.40 -6.39
CA ASP A 221 -15.35 12.69 -5.28
C ASP A 221 -15.37 11.19 -5.50
N LEU A 222 -14.73 10.43 -4.58
CA LEU A 222 -14.76 8.98 -4.54
C LEU A 222 -16.18 8.44 -4.39
N VAL A 223 -16.56 7.49 -5.24
CA VAL A 223 -17.85 6.79 -5.16
C VAL A 223 -17.81 5.69 -4.11
N LEU A 224 -16.70 4.95 -4.06
CA LEU A 224 -16.48 3.85 -3.11
C LEU A 224 -15.46 4.22 -2.01
N GLY A 225 -15.48 5.47 -1.56
CA GLY A 225 -14.67 5.98 -0.46
C GLY A 225 -15.03 5.41 0.91
N PRO A 226 -14.62 6.08 2.01
CA PRO A 226 -14.93 5.66 3.37
C PRO A 226 -16.44 5.48 3.62
N GLY A 227 -16.80 4.42 4.36
CA GLY A 227 -18.20 4.10 4.66
C GLY A 227 -19.00 3.46 3.52
N GLN A 228 -18.34 3.11 2.40
CA GLN A 228 -18.96 2.43 1.27
C GLN A 228 -18.61 0.93 1.23
N ASP A 229 -18.29 0.33 2.37
CA ASP A 229 -17.92 -1.08 2.46
C ASP A 229 -19.03 -2.01 1.97
N GLY A 230 -18.65 -2.98 1.14
CA GLY A 230 -19.59 -3.94 0.54
C GLY A 230 -20.43 -3.40 -0.62
N LYS A 231 -20.32 -2.11 -0.97
CA LYS A 231 -21.00 -1.56 -2.14
C LYS A 231 -20.22 -1.86 -3.42
N THR A 232 -20.98 -2.00 -4.51
CA THR A 232 -20.49 -2.16 -5.87
C THR A 232 -21.09 -1.09 -6.76
N ILE A 233 -20.44 -0.85 -7.88
CA ILE A 233 -20.91 0.06 -8.94
C ILE A 233 -20.81 -0.66 -10.27
N GLU A 234 -21.69 -0.31 -11.21
CA GLU A 234 -21.65 -0.85 -12.56
C GLU A 234 -20.38 -0.37 -13.28
N PRO A 235 -19.69 -1.24 -14.03
CA PRO A 235 -18.56 -0.84 -14.84
C PRO A 235 -18.96 0.11 -15.97
N GLU A 236 -18.18 1.19 -16.14
CA GLU A 236 -18.39 2.21 -17.16
C GLU A 236 -17.09 2.58 -17.86
N GLY A 237 -17.19 3.21 -19.02
CA GLY A 237 -16.06 3.68 -19.80
C GLY A 237 -15.61 2.68 -20.86
N LEU A 238 -14.31 2.65 -21.16
CA LEU A 238 -13.71 1.78 -22.18
C LEU A 238 -13.30 0.44 -21.57
N LYS A 239 -13.84 -0.66 -22.11
CA LYS A 239 -13.41 -2.00 -21.73
C LYS A 239 -12.03 -2.32 -22.33
N ALA A 240 -11.12 -2.89 -21.54
CA ALA A 240 -9.75 -3.14 -21.98
C ALA A 240 -9.64 -4.20 -23.08
N SER A 241 -10.67 -5.05 -23.28
CA SER A 241 -10.75 -5.92 -24.47
C SER A 241 -10.80 -5.14 -25.80
N ALA A 242 -11.24 -3.86 -25.78
CA ALA A 242 -11.22 -2.97 -26.94
C ALA A 242 -9.89 -2.17 -27.07
N MET A 243 -8.95 -2.34 -26.14
CA MET A 243 -7.62 -1.73 -26.17
C MET A 243 -6.64 -2.61 -26.94
N ASN A 244 -5.63 -2.01 -27.56
CA ASN A 244 -4.50 -2.77 -28.11
C ASN A 244 -3.56 -3.24 -26.98
N GLU A 245 -2.58 -4.07 -27.32
CA GLU A 245 -1.64 -4.66 -26.32
C GLU A 245 -0.87 -3.58 -25.55
N ARG A 246 -0.37 -2.53 -26.23
CA ARG A 246 0.33 -1.42 -25.60
C ARG A 246 -0.56 -0.68 -24.60
N GLN A 247 -1.80 -0.40 -24.96
CA GLN A 247 -2.76 0.29 -24.08
C GLN A 247 -3.12 -0.56 -22.85
N ARG A 248 -3.30 -1.89 -23.02
CA ARG A 248 -3.49 -2.79 -21.87
C ARG A 248 -2.28 -2.86 -20.95
N ALA A 249 -1.06 -2.83 -21.52
CA ALA A 249 0.16 -2.74 -20.72
C ALA A 249 0.23 -1.42 -19.92
N MET A 250 -0.18 -0.29 -20.51
CA MET A 250 -0.26 1.00 -19.80
C MET A 250 -1.32 0.98 -18.68
N LEU A 251 -2.46 0.31 -18.90
CA LEU A 251 -3.48 0.15 -17.86
C LEU A 251 -2.97 -0.70 -16.70
N LEU A 252 -2.26 -1.80 -16.96
CA LEU A 252 -1.62 -2.61 -15.93
C LEU A 252 -0.54 -1.84 -15.16
N ASP A 253 0.26 -1.03 -15.87
CA ASP A 253 1.26 -0.17 -15.26
C ASP A 253 0.62 0.92 -14.36
N LEU A 254 -0.55 1.44 -14.73
CA LEU A 254 -1.33 2.34 -13.87
C LEU A 254 -1.83 1.61 -12.62
N ILE A 255 -2.42 0.42 -12.77
CA ILE A 255 -2.94 -0.40 -11.65
C ILE A 255 -1.82 -0.73 -10.65
N SER A 256 -0.59 -0.95 -11.12
CA SER A 256 0.54 -1.31 -10.28
C SER A 256 0.88 -0.23 -9.24
N GLU A 257 0.50 1.05 -9.47
CA GLU A 257 0.74 2.13 -8.50
C GLU A 257 0.04 1.89 -7.15
N TRP A 258 -1.01 1.08 -7.12
CA TRP A 258 -1.70 0.63 -5.90
C TRP A 258 -1.36 -0.81 -5.53
N ALA A 259 -1.37 -1.71 -6.50
CA ALA A 259 -1.15 -3.14 -6.24
C ALA A 259 0.26 -3.42 -5.69
N ASP A 260 1.27 -2.63 -6.08
CA ASP A 260 2.66 -2.76 -5.64
C ASP A 260 2.97 -2.00 -4.33
N ILE A 261 1.98 -1.43 -3.65
CA ILE A 261 2.18 -0.82 -2.33
C ILE A 261 2.50 -1.87 -1.28
N ILE A 262 1.83 -3.02 -1.30
CA ILE A 262 2.11 -4.15 -0.39
C ILE A 262 3.47 -4.78 -0.71
N HIS A 263 4.04 -5.56 0.21
CA HIS A 263 5.32 -6.24 0.03
C HIS A 263 5.37 -7.09 -1.26
N GLU A 264 6.54 -7.22 -1.87
CA GLU A 264 6.74 -7.68 -3.25
C GLU A 264 6.14 -9.07 -3.53
N SER A 265 6.20 -10.00 -2.57
CA SER A 265 5.66 -11.35 -2.79
C SER A 265 4.13 -11.35 -2.93
N ALA A 266 3.41 -10.55 -2.13
CA ALA A 266 1.95 -10.39 -2.27
C ALA A 266 1.60 -9.56 -3.51
N ALA A 267 2.35 -8.51 -3.82
CA ALA A 267 2.18 -7.69 -5.01
C ALA A 267 2.30 -8.52 -6.30
N THR A 268 3.30 -9.41 -6.37
CA THR A 268 3.49 -10.32 -7.54
C THR A 268 2.29 -11.23 -7.77
N VAL A 269 1.74 -11.83 -6.72
CA VAL A 269 0.54 -12.66 -6.81
C VAL A 269 -0.63 -11.82 -7.29
N ARG A 270 -0.81 -10.64 -6.67
CA ARG A 270 -1.91 -9.74 -7.01
C ARG A 270 -1.86 -9.25 -8.45
N MET A 271 -0.70 -8.82 -8.94
CA MET A 271 -0.52 -8.39 -10.33
C MET A 271 -0.74 -9.53 -11.34
N THR A 272 -0.45 -10.77 -10.95
CA THR A 272 -0.74 -11.95 -11.79
C THR A 272 -2.25 -12.14 -11.95
N GLU A 273 -3.04 -12.04 -10.88
CA GLU A 273 -4.50 -12.09 -10.91
C GLU A 273 -5.08 -10.96 -11.78
N LEU A 274 -4.66 -9.72 -11.54
CA LEU A 274 -5.14 -8.55 -12.28
C LEU A 274 -4.81 -8.60 -13.77
N LYS A 275 -3.66 -9.17 -14.13
CA LYS A 275 -3.27 -9.40 -15.52
C LYS A 275 -4.13 -10.45 -16.20
N ALA A 276 -4.53 -11.50 -15.49
CA ALA A 276 -5.43 -12.53 -16.02
C ALA A 276 -6.81 -11.95 -16.37
N ASP A 277 -7.28 -10.98 -15.56
CA ASP A 277 -8.61 -10.37 -15.71
C ASP A 277 -8.59 -9.06 -16.51
N ILE A 278 -7.46 -8.68 -17.09
CA ILE A 278 -7.31 -7.35 -17.72
C ILE A 278 -8.36 -7.09 -18.81
N ASN A 279 -8.75 -8.07 -19.60
CA ASN A 279 -9.74 -7.92 -20.66
C ASN A 279 -11.16 -7.61 -20.12
N GLU A 280 -11.43 -7.94 -18.87
CA GLU A 280 -12.69 -7.66 -18.17
C GLU A 280 -12.58 -6.39 -17.28
N THR A 281 -11.53 -5.61 -17.47
CA THR A 281 -11.29 -4.36 -16.75
C THR A 281 -11.68 -3.15 -17.61
N TRP A 282 -12.22 -2.12 -16.98
CA TRP A 282 -12.72 -0.90 -17.61
C TRP A 282 -11.91 0.30 -17.15
N PHE A 283 -11.77 1.29 -18.03
CA PHE A 283 -11.17 2.58 -17.73
C PHE A 283 -12.17 3.69 -18.04
N ALA A 284 -12.55 4.46 -17.03
CA ALA A 284 -13.47 5.59 -17.14
C ALA A 284 -12.78 6.89 -16.73
N TRP A 285 -13.13 7.97 -17.41
CA TRP A 285 -12.59 9.31 -17.20
C TRP A 285 -13.72 10.34 -17.07
N SER A 286 -13.64 11.26 -16.12
CA SER A 286 -14.61 12.34 -15.94
C SER A 286 -13.91 13.64 -15.61
N GLY A 287 -13.77 14.53 -16.59
CA GLY A 287 -13.14 15.81 -16.35
C GLY A 287 -12.30 16.34 -17.51
N PRO A 288 -11.41 17.30 -17.23
CA PRO A 288 -10.48 17.84 -18.21
C PRO A 288 -9.53 16.74 -18.73
N THR A 289 -9.20 16.77 -20.03
CA THR A 289 -8.31 15.79 -20.68
C THR A 289 -6.89 16.31 -20.82
N THR A 290 -6.57 17.42 -20.16
CA THR A 290 -5.24 18.05 -20.12
C THR A 290 -4.86 18.36 -18.68
N ALA A 291 -3.58 18.49 -18.42
CA ALA A 291 -3.05 18.97 -17.16
C ALA A 291 -1.94 19.99 -17.39
N THR A 292 -1.73 20.88 -16.45
CA THR A 292 -0.51 21.72 -16.41
C THR A 292 0.69 20.84 -16.14
N PRO A 293 1.76 20.93 -16.94
CA PRO A 293 2.96 20.14 -16.70
C PRO A 293 3.47 20.26 -15.25
N GLY A 294 3.75 19.14 -14.62
CA GLY A 294 4.21 19.07 -13.23
C GLY A 294 3.12 19.09 -12.17
N ASN A 295 1.88 19.47 -12.50
CA ASN A 295 0.74 19.39 -11.58
C ASN A 295 -0.01 18.07 -11.72
N SER A 296 -0.83 17.75 -10.72
CA SER A 296 -1.79 16.65 -10.81
C SER A 296 -2.93 16.97 -11.76
N ILE A 297 -3.53 15.94 -12.39
CA ILE A 297 -4.76 16.10 -13.18
C ILE A 297 -5.90 16.56 -12.28
N THR A 298 -6.84 17.32 -12.87
CA THR A 298 -8.06 17.79 -12.19
C THR A 298 -9.30 17.03 -12.64
N ALA A 299 -9.11 15.87 -13.24
CA ALA A 299 -10.14 14.94 -13.65
C ALA A 299 -10.20 13.75 -12.70
N TYR A 300 -11.42 13.23 -12.48
CA TYR A 300 -11.64 11.93 -11.88
C TYR A 300 -11.37 10.84 -12.93
N TYR A 301 -10.81 9.72 -12.50
CA TYR A 301 -10.83 8.50 -13.29
C TYR A 301 -11.10 7.27 -12.39
N ARG A 302 -11.55 6.20 -13.03
CA ARG A 302 -11.79 4.91 -12.40
C ARG A 302 -11.26 3.77 -13.25
N VAL A 303 -10.60 2.82 -12.60
CA VAL A 303 -10.29 1.50 -13.16
C VAL A 303 -11.16 0.50 -12.42
N GLN A 304 -11.92 -0.31 -13.14
CA GLN A 304 -12.84 -1.27 -12.53
C GLN A 304 -12.81 -2.60 -13.27
N GLY A 305 -12.55 -3.67 -12.55
CA GLY A 305 -12.56 -5.04 -13.03
C GLY A 305 -13.21 -5.98 -12.02
N PRO A 306 -13.24 -7.30 -12.29
CA PRO A 306 -13.87 -8.28 -11.41
C PRO A 306 -13.32 -8.26 -9.98
N HIS A 307 -12.02 -8.00 -9.85
CA HIS A 307 -11.28 -8.04 -8.59
C HIS A 307 -10.61 -6.70 -8.24
N VAL A 308 -10.92 -5.62 -8.93
CA VAL A 308 -10.29 -4.31 -8.71
C VAL A 308 -11.26 -3.17 -8.91
N VAL A 309 -11.24 -2.21 -7.99
CA VAL A 309 -11.75 -0.86 -8.21
C VAL A 309 -10.69 0.11 -7.71
N ILE A 310 -10.26 0.98 -8.62
CA ILE A 310 -9.38 2.11 -8.33
C ILE A 310 -10.12 3.37 -8.70
N GLU A 311 -10.11 4.36 -7.82
CA GLU A 311 -10.64 5.69 -8.06
C GLU A 311 -9.57 6.74 -7.76
N TYR A 312 -9.53 7.78 -8.56
CA TYR A 312 -8.71 8.97 -8.37
C TYR A 312 -9.62 10.20 -8.46
N ALA A 313 -9.70 10.97 -7.41
CA ALA A 313 -10.63 12.07 -7.27
C ALA A 313 -9.94 13.34 -6.77
N PRO A 314 -9.69 14.33 -7.66
CA PRO A 314 -9.23 15.66 -7.25
C PRO A 314 -10.29 16.35 -6.39
N GLN A 315 -9.86 17.00 -5.31
CA GLN A 315 -10.71 17.64 -4.32
C GLN A 315 -10.73 19.15 -4.51
N ARG A 316 -11.92 19.75 -4.43
CA ARG A 316 -12.07 21.23 -4.51
C ARG A 316 -11.96 21.91 -3.15
N LEU A 317 -12.12 21.17 -2.07
CA LEU A 317 -11.89 21.68 -0.71
C LEU A 317 -10.40 22.01 -0.54
N GLY A 318 -10.12 23.26 -0.14
CA GLY A 318 -8.75 23.75 -0.04
C GLY A 318 -8.25 24.53 -1.27
N GLY A 319 -9.11 24.76 -2.29
CA GLY A 319 -8.83 25.65 -3.43
C GLY A 319 -8.54 24.91 -4.74
N ASP A 320 -7.28 24.91 -5.20
CA ASP A 320 -6.87 24.31 -6.48
C ASP A 320 -6.99 22.78 -6.43
N PRO A 321 -7.86 22.15 -7.26
CA PRO A 321 -8.05 20.70 -7.27
C PRO A 321 -6.81 19.91 -7.75
N SER A 322 -5.84 20.55 -8.39
CA SER A 322 -4.56 19.89 -8.72
C SER A 322 -3.66 19.71 -7.50
N MET A 323 -3.97 20.39 -6.39
CA MET A 323 -3.20 20.39 -5.14
C MET A 323 -3.81 19.53 -4.03
N HIS A 324 -4.99 18.93 -4.27
CA HIS A 324 -5.64 18.06 -3.28
C HIS A 324 -6.28 16.86 -3.98
N VAL A 325 -5.84 15.66 -3.64
CA VAL A 325 -6.24 14.43 -4.32
C VAL A 325 -6.56 13.33 -3.30
N HIS A 326 -7.64 12.60 -3.56
CA HIS A 326 -7.95 11.34 -2.90
C HIS A 326 -7.92 10.20 -3.91
N THR A 327 -7.43 9.04 -3.49
CA THR A 327 -7.54 7.80 -4.28
C THR A 327 -8.07 6.66 -3.43
N MET A 328 -8.73 5.71 -4.08
CA MET A 328 -9.25 4.52 -3.44
C MET A 328 -8.80 3.28 -4.21
N TYR A 329 -8.41 2.24 -3.49
CA TYR A 329 -8.10 0.91 -4.03
C TYR A 329 -8.89 -0.15 -3.27
N ARG A 330 -9.75 -0.87 -3.98
CA ARG A 330 -10.60 -1.94 -3.45
C ARG A 330 -10.49 -3.22 -4.25
N ASP A 331 -10.78 -4.33 -3.60
CA ASP A 331 -11.15 -5.58 -4.22
C ASP A 331 -12.57 -5.95 -3.78
N PRO A 332 -13.60 -5.74 -4.63
CA PRO A 332 -14.99 -5.98 -4.24
C PRO A 332 -15.26 -7.42 -3.73
N THR A 333 -14.41 -8.36 -4.13
CA THR A 333 -14.52 -9.77 -3.74
C THR A 333 -13.67 -10.15 -2.53
N ASN A 334 -12.69 -9.29 -2.15
CA ASN A 334 -11.69 -9.64 -1.15
C ASN A 334 -11.24 -8.49 -0.24
N ASP A 335 -12.01 -7.41 -0.16
CA ASP A 335 -11.73 -6.34 0.81
C ASP A 335 -11.58 -6.93 2.23
N TYR A 336 -10.57 -6.44 2.94
CA TYR A 336 -10.16 -6.94 4.28
C TYR A 336 -9.70 -8.41 4.29
N GLY A 337 -9.37 -8.99 3.13
CA GLY A 337 -8.94 -10.39 3.04
C GLY A 337 -10.05 -11.40 3.32
N ARG A 338 -11.32 -11.08 3.04
CA ARG A 338 -12.47 -11.99 3.31
C ARG A 338 -12.29 -13.37 2.71
N ARG A 339 -11.71 -13.48 1.50
CA ARG A 339 -11.41 -14.77 0.87
C ARG A 339 -10.28 -15.55 1.55
N LEU A 340 -9.42 -14.89 2.33
CA LEU A 340 -8.36 -15.55 3.08
C LEU A 340 -8.88 -16.17 4.38
N THR A 341 -10.05 -15.72 4.83
CA THR A 341 -10.64 -16.08 6.14
C THR A 341 -11.92 -16.88 6.00
N ALA A 342 -12.46 -17.05 4.78
CA ALA A 342 -13.58 -17.94 4.51
C ALA A 342 -13.20 -19.40 4.84
N LYS A 343 -14.00 -20.03 5.72
CA LYS A 343 -13.88 -21.46 6.07
C LYS A 343 -14.46 -22.33 4.95
#